data_868d3c2c71c7364020949ae391ef59ee
#
_entry.id   868d3c2c71c7364020949ae391ef59ee
#
_cell.length_a   1.000
_cell.length_b   1.000
_cell.length_c   1.000
_cell.angle_alpha   90.00
_cell.angle_beta   90.00
_cell.angle_gamma   90.00
#
_symmetry.space_group_name_H-M   'P 1'
#
loop_
_entity.id
_entity.type
_entity.pdbx_description
1 polymer ?
#
loop_
_entity_poly.entity_id
_entity_poly.type
_entity_poly.pdbx_seq_one_letter_code
_entity_poly.pdbx_strand_id
1 'polypeptide(L)'
;KTQEVLENNFWVNFDIVFNSKDIPIVNEYSSDLSDEHLLSSHIIYSNIQKVTSSRGNPLISRVPPDFFDLIIIDEAHHAPAQSWRDTLHYFSNAKILHVTGTPYRGDNQEIPGVKIHETPLSEVMRDKYVKWLRKETVNAHDLFFYTPEQPGVKLSKEQVLMFKDKEWIEKSIALSKECSLDVINHSIKKLNELKELSPNVPHKILAIGCSISHAEDLLSWYKAKGMTSVIVHSEMDQNDLSDALMKIEHHQCDVVISVNMLMEGYDHKYLTVLAIFRPYRSLNAFAQVVGRILRAIPESEITHFEIDNNGIVIFHEEIGLNVMWETFQKEVERARRASVREYTFTDRDYHERSNTLAGIESDSAYVSDTDSYLDDVDFNAMFEQKRNEINNSVEQQIEKIKSSGVDLPEDALEALRQTLAEKAVQKAAEIIDPELIEKRPHQARKLMRNILKTRTQDGVSNLLIDNGIGEKSSELYSIFNRHVPYLKTTDPNDGILVRYVNLKLAKAYGPVDKRDNKTLLQS
;
A
#
# COMPACT_ATOMS: atom_id res chain seq x y z
N LYS A 1 5.35 -17.74 -5.52
CA LYS A 1 6.60 -16.92 -5.60
C LYS A 1 7.72 -17.70 -6.29
N THR A 2 7.98 -18.96 -5.92
CA THR A 2 9.10 -19.75 -6.50
C THR A 2 8.83 -20.10 -7.96
N GLN A 3 7.62 -20.46 -8.30
CA GLN A 3 7.22 -20.79 -9.66
C GLN A 3 7.26 -19.55 -10.55
N GLU A 4 6.83 -18.41 -10.06
CA GLU A 4 6.93 -17.11 -10.75
C GLU A 4 8.38 -16.71 -11.01
N VAL A 5 9.29 -16.95 -10.06
CA VAL A 5 10.74 -16.72 -10.22
C VAL A 5 11.34 -17.61 -11.31
N LEU A 6 10.89 -18.87 -11.39
CA LEU A 6 11.37 -19.83 -12.40
C LEU A 6 10.78 -19.53 -13.78
N GLU A 7 9.48 -19.23 -13.87
CA GLU A 7 8.77 -18.97 -15.14
C GLU A 7 9.19 -17.65 -15.79
N ASN A 8 9.47 -16.61 -14.98
CA ASN A 8 9.84 -15.28 -15.46
C ASN A 8 11.36 -15.06 -15.57
N ASN A 9 12.18 -16.07 -15.34
CA ASN A 9 13.65 -15.92 -15.33
C ASN A 9 14.12 -14.75 -14.43
N PHE A 10 13.50 -14.61 -13.27
CA PHE A 10 13.73 -13.51 -12.33
C PHE A 10 15.23 -13.22 -12.12
N TRP A 11 16.03 -14.25 -11.88
CA TRP A 11 17.47 -14.11 -11.65
C TRP A 11 18.23 -13.50 -12.82
N VAL A 12 17.78 -13.77 -14.05
CA VAL A 12 18.38 -13.25 -15.29
C VAL A 12 17.81 -11.87 -15.61
N ASN A 13 16.51 -11.69 -15.47
CA ASN A 13 15.84 -10.42 -15.79
C ASN A 13 16.26 -9.26 -14.90
N PHE A 14 16.72 -9.54 -13.68
CA PHE A 14 17.24 -8.54 -12.73
C PHE A 14 18.77 -8.50 -12.67
N ASP A 15 19.46 -9.10 -13.64
CA ASP A 15 20.92 -9.13 -13.73
C ASP A 15 21.62 -9.69 -12.46
N ILE A 16 20.93 -10.57 -11.72
CA ILE A 16 21.49 -11.24 -10.54
C ILE A 16 22.40 -12.37 -10.98
N VAL A 17 22.00 -13.08 -12.05
CA VAL A 17 22.75 -14.18 -12.66
C VAL A 17 22.83 -13.93 -14.17
N PHE A 18 24.02 -13.98 -14.72
CA PHE A 18 24.27 -13.68 -16.14
C PHE A 18 24.10 -14.89 -17.07
N ASN A 19 24.04 -16.09 -16.51
CA ASN A 19 23.94 -17.33 -17.29
C ASN A 19 22.83 -18.21 -16.71
N SER A 20 21.97 -18.74 -17.58
CA SER A 20 20.89 -19.65 -17.16
C SER A 20 21.39 -20.91 -16.45
N LYS A 21 22.65 -21.29 -16.64
CA LYS A 21 23.27 -22.44 -15.94
C LYS A 21 23.59 -22.15 -14.47
N ASP A 22 23.68 -20.87 -14.12
CA ASP A 22 24.02 -20.40 -12.77
C ASP A 22 22.75 -20.09 -11.96
N ILE A 23 21.56 -20.34 -12.52
CA ILE A 23 20.29 -20.15 -11.79
C ILE A 23 20.25 -21.12 -10.62
N PRO A 24 20.03 -20.62 -9.38
CA PRO A 24 20.01 -21.49 -8.20
C PRO A 24 18.81 -22.45 -8.24
N ILE A 25 19.05 -23.68 -7.77
CA ILE A 25 17.99 -24.67 -7.56
C ILE A 25 17.25 -24.29 -6.28
N VAL A 26 15.95 -24.00 -6.39
CA VAL A 26 15.09 -23.56 -5.29
C VAL A 26 13.99 -24.61 -5.08
N ASN A 27 13.89 -25.16 -3.87
CA ASN A 27 12.86 -26.14 -3.53
C ASN A 27 12.09 -25.75 -2.28
N GLU A 28 10.79 -26.04 -2.28
CA GLU A 28 10.00 -26.07 -1.05
C GLU A 28 10.28 -27.36 -0.30
N TYR A 29 10.55 -27.24 0.99
CA TYR A 29 10.64 -28.43 1.82
C TYR A 29 9.25 -29.05 2.04
N SER A 30 9.14 -30.34 1.68
CA SER A 30 8.03 -31.20 2.05
C SER A 30 8.57 -32.55 2.51
N SER A 31 7.77 -33.29 3.28
CA SER A 31 8.14 -34.67 3.71
C SER A 31 8.43 -35.59 2.56
N ASP A 32 7.87 -35.32 1.38
CA ASP A 32 7.95 -36.17 0.17
C ASP A 32 9.12 -35.77 -0.74
N LEU A 33 9.81 -34.64 -0.42
CA LEU A 33 10.98 -34.21 -1.18
C LEU A 33 12.08 -35.29 -1.07
N SER A 34 12.57 -35.77 -2.21
CA SER A 34 13.64 -36.78 -2.21
C SER A 34 14.94 -36.25 -1.63
N ASP A 35 15.76 -37.10 -1.05
CA ASP A 35 17.06 -36.69 -0.51
C ASP A 35 17.98 -36.13 -1.59
N GLU A 36 17.90 -36.66 -2.83
CA GLU A 36 18.66 -36.13 -3.97
C GLU A 36 18.29 -34.69 -4.28
N HIS A 37 17.00 -34.35 -4.33
CA HIS A 37 16.53 -32.97 -4.53
C HIS A 37 16.89 -32.08 -3.34
N LEU A 38 16.79 -32.59 -2.12
CA LEU A 38 17.15 -31.85 -0.91
C LEU A 38 18.65 -31.49 -0.93
N LEU A 39 19.52 -32.43 -1.23
CA LEU A 39 20.98 -32.24 -1.25
C LEU A 39 21.47 -31.40 -2.45
N SER A 40 20.74 -31.40 -3.56
CA SER A 40 21.07 -30.59 -4.74
C SER A 40 20.52 -29.15 -4.67
N SER A 41 19.73 -28.84 -3.66
CA SER A 41 19.13 -27.51 -3.51
C SER A 41 20.15 -26.48 -3.08
N HIS A 42 20.16 -25.32 -3.75
CA HIS A 42 20.92 -24.16 -3.34
C HIS A 42 20.13 -23.29 -2.34
N ILE A 43 18.80 -23.26 -2.49
CA ILE A 43 17.88 -22.54 -1.61
C ILE A 43 16.72 -23.48 -1.26
N ILE A 44 16.45 -23.59 0.03
CA ILE A 44 15.31 -24.35 0.56
C ILE A 44 14.44 -23.37 1.35
N TYR A 45 13.16 -23.31 1.06
CA TYR A 45 12.21 -22.55 1.87
C TYR A 45 11.19 -23.48 2.54
N SER A 46 10.79 -23.12 3.75
CA SER A 46 9.89 -23.93 4.57
C SER A 46 9.18 -23.06 5.62
N ASN A 47 8.06 -23.54 6.12
CA ASN A 47 7.51 -23.01 7.37
C ASN A 47 8.14 -23.73 8.57
N ILE A 48 8.13 -23.10 9.74
CA ILE A 48 8.78 -23.61 10.95
C ILE A 48 8.21 -24.97 11.41
N GLN A 49 6.93 -25.23 11.18
CA GLN A 49 6.31 -26.52 11.55
C GLN A 49 6.92 -27.69 10.77
N LYS A 50 7.26 -27.50 9.49
CA LYS A 50 7.92 -28.54 8.68
C LYS A 50 9.39 -28.75 9.07
N VAL A 51 10.00 -27.79 9.75
CA VAL A 51 11.40 -27.86 10.20
C VAL A 51 11.52 -28.70 11.47
N THR A 52 10.65 -28.48 12.47
CA THR A 52 10.83 -29.02 13.84
C THR A 52 9.70 -29.93 14.33
N SER A 53 8.63 -30.14 13.54
CA SER A 53 7.48 -30.95 13.99
C SER A 53 7.90 -32.36 14.41
N SER A 54 7.37 -32.81 15.53
CA SER A 54 7.49 -34.23 15.95
C SER A 54 6.66 -35.21 15.11
N ARG A 55 5.76 -34.69 14.26
CA ARG A 55 4.92 -35.48 13.35
C ARG A 55 5.45 -35.35 11.93
N GLY A 56 5.60 -36.47 11.26
CA GLY A 56 6.14 -36.54 9.90
C GLY A 56 7.67 -36.65 9.89
N ASN A 57 8.26 -36.20 8.80
CA ASN A 57 9.71 -36.23 8.57
C ASN A 57 10.26 -34.79 8.59
N PRO A 58 10.60 -34.25 9.77
CA PRO A 58 11.03 -32.85 9.86
C PRO A 58 12.41 -32.63 9.22
N LEU A 59 12.66 -31.43 8.69
CA LEU A 59 13.91 -31.09 8.02
C LEU A 59 15.15 -31.37 8.89
N ILE A 60 15.10 -31.04 10.18
CA ILE A 60 16.21 -31.29 11.14
C ILE A 60 16.57 -32.79 11.30
N SER A 61 15.69 -33.72 10.96
CA SER A 61 16.00 -35.15 11.00
C SER A 61 16.65 -35.68 9.72
N ARG A 62 16.67 -34.88 8.64
CA ARG A 62 17.13 -35.29 7.31
C ARG A 62 18.46 -34.68 6.89
N VAL A 63 18.89 -33.61 7.54
CA VAL A 63 20.12 -32.91 7.21
C VAL A 63 20.98 -32.69 8.45
N PRO A 64 22.31 -32.68 8.30
CA PRO A 64 23.21 -32.45 9.44
C PRO A 64 23.17 -30.99 9.93
N PRO A 65 23.66 -30.71 11.16
CA PRO A 65 23.65 -29.36 11.74
C PRO A 65 24.43 -28.30 10.97
N ASP A 66 25.36 -28.68 10.14
CA ASP A 66 26.22 -27.82 9.31
C ASP A 66 25.76 -27.76 7.84
N PHE A 67 24.52 -28.20 7.56
CA PHE A 67 23.99 -28.23 6.20
C PHE A 67 23.76 -26.85 5.59
N PHE A 68 23.35 -25.87 6.39
CA PHE A 68 23.07 -24.51 5.93
C PHE A 68 24.20 -23.53 6.28
N ASP A 69 24.63 -22.73 5.32
CA ASP A 69 25.54 -21.61 5.53
C ASP A 69 24.81 -20.35 6.04
N LEU A 70 23.56 -20.16 5.58
CA LEU A 70 22.73 -19.01 5.90
C LEU A 70 21.27 -19.44 6.12
N ILE A 71 20.68 -18.95 7.17
CA ILE A 71 19.24 -19.06 7.46
C ILE A 71 18.63 -17.66 7.46
N ILE A 72 17.64 -17.44 6.60
CA ILE A 72 16.87 -16.18 6.56
C ILE A 72 15.52 -16.45 7.21
N ILE A 73 15.21 -15.70 8.25
CA ILE A 73 13.93 -15.77 8.96
C ILE A 73 13.12 -14.55 8.58
N ASP A 74 12.07 -14.79 7.80
CA ASP A 74 11.07 -13.77 7.49
C ASP A 74 10.05 -13.67 8.63
N GLU A 75 9.47 -12.50 8.83
CA GLU A 75 8.60 -12.17 9.97
C GLU A 75 9.24 -12.54 11.32
N ALA A 76 10.49 -12.15 11.48
CA ALA A 76 11.35 -12.53 12.61
C ALA A 76 10.84 -12.09 14.00
N HIS A 77 9.78 -11.27 14.07
CA HIS A 77 9.10 -10.97 15.31
C HIS A 77 8.48 -12.23 15.97
N HIS A 78 8.33 -13.33 15.24
CA HIS A 78 7.96 -14.65 15.77
C HIS A 78 9.16 -15.50 16.24
N ALA A 79 10.39 -15.11 15.93
CA ALA A 79 11.62 -15.88 16.19
C ALA A 79 11.85 -16.31 17.67
N PRO A 80 11.40 -15.57 18.69
CA PRO A 80 11.54 -16.02 20.09
C PRO A 80 10.66 -17.23 20.49
N ALA A 81 9.80 -17.75 19.63
CA ALA A 81 9.08 -18.99 19.92
C ALA A 81 10.05 -20.16 20.07
N GLN A 82 9.68 -21.17 20.91
CA GLN A 82 10.54 -22.31 21.24
C GLN A 82 11.03 -23.06 19.98
N SER A 83 10.15 -23.29 19.00
CA SER A 83 10.48 -23.98 17.75
C SER A 83 11.59 -23.28 16.95
N TRP A 84 11.62 -21.95 16.95
CA TRP A 84 12.69 -21.17 16.31
C TRP A 84 14.00 -21.33 17.09
N ARG A 85 13.97 -21.24 18.41
CA ARG A 85 15.16 -21.44 19.24
C ARG A 85 15.77 -22.82 19.05
N ASP A 86 14.95 -23.86 18.98
CA ASP A 86 15.41 -25.23 18.75
C ASP A 86 16.05 -25.37 17.36
N THR A 87 15.46 -24.77 16.34
CA THR A 87 15.99 -24.73 14.97
C THR A 87 17.35 -24.03 14.92
N LEU A 88 17.46 -22.86 15.53
CA LEU A 88 18.70 -22.08 15.53
C LEU A 88 19.81 -22.73 16.37
N HIS A 89 19.43 -23.42 17.43
CA HIS A 89 20.38 -24.22 18.22
C HIS A 89 20.90 -25.43 17.43
N TYR A 90 20.05 -26.09 16.68
CA TYR A 90 20.45 -27.22 15.82
C TYR A 90 21.43 -26.76 14.72
N PHE A 91 21.10 -25.71 13.99
CA PHE A 91 21.93 -25.15 12.93
C PHE A 91 22.89 -24.05 13.44
N SER A 92 23.56 -24.29 14.56
CA SER A 92 24.38 -23.30 15.26
C SER A 92 25.56 -22.74 14.43
N ASN A 93 25.98 -23.43 13.37
CA ASN A 93 27.06 -22.99 12.48
C ASN A 93 26.56 -22.04 11.37
N ALA A 94 25.25 -21.98 11.10
CA ALA A 94 24.69 -21.11 10.08
C ALA A 94 24.71 -19.64 10.53
N LYS A 95 24.96 -18.75 9.58
CA LYS A 95 24.69 -17.31 9.79
C LYS A 95 23.18 -17.09 9.75
N ILE A 96 22.68 -16.23 10.63
CA ILE A 96 21.25 -15.98 10.75
C ILE A 96 20.96 -14.54 10.38
N LEU A 97 20.04 -14.35 9.43
CA LEU A 97 19.50 -13.06 9.03
C LEU A 97 18.03 -12.98 9.41
N HIS A 98 17.69 -12.10 10.32
CA HIS A 98 16.31 -11.78 10.68
C HIS A 98 15.81 -10.63 9.83
N VAL A 99 14.63 -10.81 9.20
CA VAL A 99 13.94 -9.80 8.39
C VAL A 99 12.53 -9.64 8.95
N THR A 100 12.07 -8.42 9.12
CA THR A 100 10.69 -8.13 9.52
C THR A 100 10.27 -6.74 9.09
N GLY A 101 9.03 -6.59 8.63
CA GLY A 101 8.40 -5.29 8.38
C GLY A 101 7.80 -4.67 9.64
N THR A 102 7.66 -5.45 10.73
CA THR A 102 7.06 -5.02 11.99
C THR A 102 7.96 -5.44 13.16
N PRO A 103 8.99 -4.66 13.50
CA PRO A 103 9.94 -5.02 14.56
C PRO A 103 9.33 -4.96 15.97
N TYR A 104 8.06 -4.56 16.09
CA TYR A 104 7.37 -4.35 17.37
C TYR A 104 6.79 -5.67 17.88
N ARG A 105 7.14 -6.03 19.10
CA ARG A 105 6.59 -7.21 19.77
C ARG A 105 5.68 -6.80 20.92
N GLY A 106 4.53 -7.47 21.01
CA GLY A 106 3.58 -7.26 22.10
C GLY A 106 4.06 -7.78 23.45
N ASP A 107 5.11 -8.62 23.48
CA ASP A 107 5.68 -9.23 24.70
C ASP A 107 6.99 -8.59 25.17
N ASN A 108 7.39 -7.47 24.60
CA ASN A 108 8.63 -6.72 24.90
C ASN A 108 9.93 -7.55 24.75
N GLN A 109 9.91 -8.67 24.03
CA GLN A 109 11.15 -9.41 23.76
C GLN A 109 11.78 -8.84 22.49
N GLU A 110 13.07 -8.57 22.57
CA GLU A 110 13.86 -8.14 21.42
C GLU A 110 14.09 -9.31 20.45
N ILE A 111 14.12 -8.98 19.15
CA ILE A 111 14.56 -9.94 18.14
C ILE A 111 16.04 -10.22 18.37
N PRO A 112 16.46 -11.49 18.49
CA PRO A 112 17.85 -11.83 18.74
C PRO A 112 18.77 -11.33 17.62
N GLY A 113 19.95 -10.83 17.99
CA GLY A 113 20.99 -10.43 17.04
C GLY A 113 21.31 -8.94 17.06
N VAL A 114 22.12 -8.50 16.12
CA VAL A 114 22.52 -7.11 15.95
C VAL A 114 21.72 -6.49 14.82
N LYS A 115 21.06 -5.36 15.09
CA LYS A 115 20.37 -4.60 14.04
C LYS A 115 21.42 -4.01 13.08
N ILE A 116 21.40 -4.50 11.83
CA ILE A 116 22.35 -4.10 10.79
C ILE A 116 21.79 -3.06 9.83
N HIS A 117 20.45 -3.02 9.69
CA HIS A 117 19.77 -2.08 8.81
C HIS A 117 18.34 -1.84 9.28
N GLU A 118 17.86 -0.62 9.07
CA GLU A 118 16.47 -0.24 9.26
C GLU A 118 16.12 0.83 8.22
N THR A 119 15.03 0.60 7.49
CA THR A 119 14.44 1.61 6.61
C THR A 119 13.14 2.09 7.25
N PRO A 120 13.08 3.34 7.71
CA PRO A 120 11.87 3.87 8.31
C PRO A 120 10.71 3.86 7.32
N LEU A 121 9.49 3.54 7.77
CA LEU A 121 8.31 3.58 6.93
C LEU A 121 8.08 5.00 6.34
N SER A 122 8.36 6.05 7.11
CA SER A 122 8.32 7.44 6.64
C SER A 122 9.24 7.70 5.43
N GLU A 123 10.41 7.07 5.39
CA GLU A 123 11.33 7.15 4.25
C GLU A 123 10.78 6.39 3.04
N VAL A 124 10.28 5.18 3.25
CA VAL A 124 9.68 4.34 2.22
C VAL A 124 8.45 5.01 1.60
N MET A 125 7.62 5.68 2.44
CA MET A 125 6.47 6.48 1.99
C MET A 125 6.90 7.73 1.23
N ARG A 126 7.91 8.46 1.74
CA ARG A 126 8.47 9.63 1.09
C ARG A 126 9.03 9.30 -0.29
N ASP A 127 9.71 8.16 -0.40
CA ASP A 127 10.33 7.72 -1.66
C ASP A 127 9.35 6.99 -2.59
N LYS A 128 8.04 6.96 -2.24
CA LYS A 128 6.92 6.40 -3.03
C LYS A 128 7.03 4.89 -3.30
N TYR A 129 7.76 4.15 -2.49
CA TYR A 129 7.77 2.68 -2.58
C TYR A 129 6.46 2.07 -2.09
N VAL A 130 5.77 2.78 -1.19
CA VAL A 130 4.45 2.40 -0.68
C VAL A 130 3.50 3.59 -0.77
N LYS A 131 2.20 3.33 -0.60
CA LYS A 131 1.19 4.39 -0.52
C LYS A 131 1.48 5.33 0.66
N TRP A 132 1.12 6.58 0.50
CA TRP A 132 0.93 7.48 1.62
C TRP A 132 -0.23 6.99 2.47
N LEU A 133 -0.25 7.37 3.73
CA LEU A 133 -1.24 6.90 4.68
C LEU A 133 -1.83 8.06 5.45
N ARG A 134 -3.15 8.06 5.56
CA ARG A 134 -3.90 9.01 6.38
C ARG A 134 -5.02 8.32 7.16
N LYS A 135 -5.41 8.92 8.25
CA LYS A 135 -6.50 8.48 9.10
C LYS A 135 -7.70 9.40 8.93
N GLU A 136 -8.89 8.84 8.95
CA GLU A 136 -10.14 9.58 9.10
C GLU A 136 -10.98 8.88 10.18
N THR A 137 -11.38 9.60 11.22
CA THR A 137 -12.21 9.05 12.28
C THR A 137 -13.65 9.51 12.13
N VAL A 138 -14.57 8.56 12.31
CA VAL A 138 -16.01 8.81 12.31
C VAL A 138 -16.50 8.83 13.76
N ASN A 139 -17.29 9.81 14.12
CA ASN A 139 -17.91 9.95 15.42
C ASN A 139 -19.39 10.29 15.28
N ALA A 140 -20.15 10.17 16.36
CA ALA A 140 -21.53 10.60 16.44
C ALA A 140 -21.66 11.78 17.41
N HIS A 141 -22.59 12.70 17.16
CA HIS A 141 -22.85 13.80 18.09
C HIS A 141 -23.35 13.30 19.42
N ASP A 142 -24.24 12.31 19.40
CA ASP A 142 -24.78 11.69 20.60
C ASP A 142 -24.72 10.16 20.48
N LEU A 143 -24.12 9.50 21.47
CA LEU A 143 -24.09 8.05 21.62
C LEU A 143 -24.86 7.66 22.87
N PHE A 144 -25.89 6.87 22.68
CA PHE A 144 -26.69 6.30 23.75
C PHE A 144 -26.56 4.78 23.80
N PHE A 145 -26.39 4.27 25.01
CA PHE A 145 -26.19 2.86 25.26
C PHE A 145 -27.41 2.26 25.96
N TYR A 146 -27.78 1.07 25.53
CA TYR A 146 -28.76 0.24 26.25
C TYR A 146 -28.03 -0.95 26.86
N THR A 147 -28.30 -1.22 28.12
CA THR A 147 -27.65 -2.32 28.82
C THR A 147 -28.69 -3.32 29.31
N PRO A 148 -28.33 -4.61 29.44
CA PRO A 148 -29.26 -5.62 29.97
C PRO A 148 -29.71 -5.34 31.42
N GLU A 149 -28.87 -4.63 32.19
CA GLU A 149 -29.14 -4.26 33.57
C GLU A 149 -30.20 -3.17 33.70
N GLN A 150 -30.36 -2.34 32.64
CA GLN A 150 -31.33 -1.25 32.59
C GLN A 150 -32.07 -1.24 31.24
N PRO A 151 -32.96 -2.24 31.02
CA PRO A 151 -33.60 -2.37 29.72
C PRO A 151 -34.51 -1.17 29.41
N GLY A 152 -34.38 -0.63 28.20
CA GLY A 152 -35.17 0.50 27.71
C GLY A 152 -34.72 1.89 28.20
N VAL A 153 -33.66 1.98 29.00
CA VAL A 153 -33.10 3.25 29.45
C VAL A 153 -31.96 3.67 28.56
N LYS A 154 -32.03 4.88 28.01
CA LYS A 154 -30.93 5.51 27.28
C LYS A 154 -29.87 6.02 28.26
N LEU A 155 -28.67 5.51 28.17
CA LEU A 155 -27.55 5.88 29.02
C LEU A 155 -26.48 6.60 28.22
N SER A 156 -25.94 7.69 28.74
CA SER A 156 -24.77 8.34 28.16
C SER A 156 -23.50 7.50 28.40
N LYS A 157 -22.43 7.77 27.69
CA LYS A 157 -21.13 7.12 27.88
C LYS A 157 -20.62 7.24 29.32
N GLU A 158 -20.75 8.43 29.94
CA GLU A 158 -20.33 8.68 31.31
C GLU A 158 -21.14 7.83 32.30
N GLN A 159 -22.45 7.69 32.09
CA GLN A 159 -23.31 6.86 32.91
C GLN A 159 -22.95 5.39 32.81
N VAL A 160 -22.63 4.91 31.61
CA VAL A 160 -22.22 3.52 31.41
C VAL A 160 -20.86 3.25 32.04
N LEU A 161 -19.92 4.18 32.03
CA LEU A 161 -18.60 4.05 32.66
C LEU A 161 -18.67 3.94 34.19
N MET A 162 -19.80 4.27 34.84
CA MET A 162 -19.97 4.05 36.28
C MET A 162 -20.05 2.57 36.66
N PHE A 163 -20.40 1.67 35.74
CA PHE A 163 -20.59 0.24 36.02
C PHE A 163 -20.07 -0.72 34.94
N LYS A 164 -19.62 -0.22 33.80
CA LYS A 164 -18.91 -0.95 32.74
C LYS A 164 -17.54 -0.33 32.53
N ASP A 165 -16.59 -1.13 32.03
CA ASP A 165 -15.28 -0.66 31.70
C ASP A 165 -15.22 -0.10 30.26
N LYS A 166 -14.13 0.56 29.95
CA LYS A 166 -13.88 1.13 28.61
C LYS A 166 -13.85 0.05 27.52
N GLU A 167 -13.34 -1.15 27.85
CA GLU A 167 -13.29 -2.27 26.92
C GLU A 167 -14.67 -2.75 26.49
N TRP A 168 -15.63 -2.73 27.41
CA TRP A 168 -17.03 -3.04 27.10
C TRP A 168 -17.62 -2.03 26.12
N ILE A 169 -17.37 -0.73 26.32
CA ILE A 169 -17.83 0.33 25.42
C ILE A 169 -17.23 0.14 24.03
N GLU A 170 -15.91 -0.02 23.92
CA GLU A 170 -15.21 -0.21 22.65
C GLU A 170 -15.73 -1.42 21.86
N LYS A 171 -15.97 -2.55 22.55
CA LYS A 171 -16.57 -3.75 21.96
C LYS A 171 -18.02 -3.54 21.53
N SER A 172 -18.79 -2.83 22.34
CA SER A 172 -20.19 -2.55 22.07
C SER A 172 -20.34 -1.68 20.82
N ILE A 173 -19.52 -0.65 20.67
CA ILE A 173 -19.49 0.21 19.50
C ILE A 173 -19.02 -0.55 18.26
N ALA A 174 -17.97 -1.37 18.41
CA ALA A 174 -17.45 -2.19 17.33
C ALA A 174 -18.48 -3.16 16.73
N LEU A 175 -19.39 -3.68 17.56
CA LEU A 175 -20.47 -4.60 17.15
C LEU A 175 -21.80 -3.89 16.86
N SER A 176 -21.91 -2.59 17.13
CA SER A 176 -23.14 -1.83 16.88
C SER A 176 -23.37 -1.68 15.37
N LYS A 177 -24.60 -1.97 14.95
CA LYS A 177 -25.02 -1.77 13.56
C LYS A 177 -24.97 -0.31 13.15
N GLU A 178 -25.46 0.59 14.00
CA GLU A 178 -25.51 2.02 13.72
C GLU A 178 -24.10 2.59 13.56
N CYS A 179 -23.22 2.37 14.52
CA CYS A 179 -21.82 2.82 14.45
C CYS A 179 -21.07 2.18 13.28
N SER A 180 -21.36 0.91 12.96
CA SER A 180 -20.80 0.25 11.79
C SER A 180 -21.32 0.87 10.49
N LEU A 181 -22.60 1.22 10.39
CA LEU A 181 -23.17 1.88 9.23
C LEU A 181 -22.55 3.27 8.98
N ASP A 182 -22.18 3.99 10.02
CA ASP A 182 -21.51 5.28 9.93
C ASP A 182 -20.12 5.13 9.25
N VAL A 183 -19.33 4.16 9.70
CA VAL A 183 -18.03 3.81 9.08
C VAL A 183 -18.21 3.29 7.65
N ILE A 184 -19.21 2.45 7.40
CA ILE A 184 -19.55 1.93 6.06
C ILE A 184 -19.87 3.08 5.12
N ASN A 185 -20.79 3.97 5.51
CA ASN A 185 -21.20 5.11 4.67
C ASN A 185 -20.00 6.00 4.31
N HIS A 186 -19.13 6.26 5.29
CA HIS A 186 -17.94 7.08 5.05
C HIS A 186 -16.93 6.36 4.14
N SER A 187 -16.70 5.06 4.34
CA SER A 187 -15.79 4.28 3.48
C SER A 187 -16.27 4.19 2.04
N ILE A 188 -17.59 4.03 1.82
CA ILE A 188 -18.20 4.05 0.48
C ILE A 188 -18.04 5.43 -0.16
N LYS A 189 -18.27 6.51 0.60
CA LYS A 189 -18.08 7.87 0.11
C LYS A 189 -16.64 8.05 -0.40
N LYS A 190 -15.63 7.61 0.37
CA LYS A 190 -14.22 7.71 -0.02
C LYS A 190 -13.89 6.87 -1.25
N LEU A 191 -14.41 5.66 -1.33
CA LEU A 191 -14.22 4.83 -2.52
C LEU A 191 -14.83 5.49 -3.78
N ASN A 192 -16.04 6.07 -3.67
CA ASN A 192 -16.68 6.74 -4.79
C ASN A 192 -15.88 7.99 -5.21
N GLU A 193 -15.39 8.79 -4.26
CA GLU A 193 -14.50 9.93 -4.55
C GLU A 193 -13.24 9.48 -5.33
N LEU A 194 -12.64 8.35 -4.95
CA LEU A 194 -11.48 7.79 -5.66
C LEU A 194 -11.86 7.31 -7.08
N LYS A 195 -13.00 6.64 -7.23
CA LYS A 195 -13.47 6.17 -8.54
C LYS A 195 -13.84 7.30 -9.49
N GLU A 196 -14.38 8.42 -8.97
CA GLU A 196 -14.66 9.61 -9.76
C GLU A 196 -13.37 10.28 -10.26
N LEU A 197 -12.34 10.33 -9.42
CA LEU A 197 -11.05 10.95 -9.76
C LEU A 197 -10.16 10.04 -10.62
N SER A 198 -10.27 8.74 -10.46
CA SER A 198 -9.46 7.72 -11.15
C SER A 198 -10.32 6.54 -11.61
N PRO A 199 -11.18 6.72 -12.64
CA PRO A 199 -12.13 5.70 -13.05
C PRO A 199 -11.47 4.42 -13.61
N ASN A 200 -10.23 4.51 -14.07
CA ASN A 200 -9.47 3.37 -14.61
C ASN A 200 -8.76 2.55 -13.54
N VAL A 201 -8.68 3.03 -12.29
CA VAL A 201 -8.02 2.33 -11.19
C VAL A 201 -9.08 1.62 -10.34
N PRO A 202 -9.06 0.29 -10.24
CA PRO A 202 -10.10 -0.47 -9.54
C PRO A 202 -9.89 -0.45 -8.02
N HIS A 203 -9.95 0.73 -7.41
CA HIS A 203 -9.83 0.91 -5.97
C HIS A 203 -10.85 0.05 -5.20
N LYS A 204 -10.44 -0.45 -4.03
CA LYS A 204 -11.23 -1.33 -3.17
C LYS A 204 -11.17 -0.92 -1.71
N ILE A 205 -12.23 -1.27 -0.99
CA ILE A 205 -12.28 -1.22 0.47
C ILE A 205 -11.82 -2.56 1.03
N LEU A 206 -10.94 -2.54 2.03
CA LEU A 206 -10.70 -3.65 2.94
C LEU A 206 -11.44 -3.36 4.24
N ALA A 207 -12.39 -4.18 4.61
CA ALA A 207 -13.18 -4.06 5.84
C ALA A 207 -12.80 -5.17 6.83
N ILE A 208 -12.44 -4.80 8.05
CA ILE A 208 -11.98 -5.77 9.06
C ILE A 208 -13.01 -5.89 10.19
N GLY A 209 -13.66 -7.06 10.27
CA GLY A 209 -14.64 -7.38 11.30
C GLY A 209 -14.04 -7.94 12.59
N CYS A 210 -14.84 -8.00 13.64
CA CYS A 210 -14.45 -8.57 14.94
C CYS A 210 -14.41 -10.11 14.91
N SER A 211 -15.41 -10.72 14.26
CA SER A 211 -15.66 -12.15 14.20
C SER A 211 -16.24 -12.51 12.83
N ILE A 212 -16.33 -13.79 12.51
CA ILE A 212 -16.96 -14.29 11.27
C ILE A 212 -18.41 -13.82 11.20
N SER A 213 -19.19 -13.96 12.29
CA SER A 213 -20.58 -13.48 12.35
C SER A 213 -20.67 -11.97 12.07
N HIS A 214 -19.79 -11.17 12.68
CA HIS A 214 -19.77 -9.72 12.39
C HIS A 214 -19.35 -9.42 10.93
N ALA A 215 -18.46 -10.20 10.35
CA ALA A 215 -18.08 -10.04 8.95
C ALA A 215 -19.23 -10.39 7.98
N GLU A 216 -20.09 -11.37 8.34
CA GLU A 216 -21.31 -11.68 7.61
C GLU A 216 -22.33 -10.53 7.72
N ASP A 217 -22.47 -9.92 8.89
CA ASP A 217 -23.27 -8.71 9.09
C ASP A 217 -22.75 -7.56 8.21
N LEU A 218 -21.45 -7.29 8.23
CA LEU A 218 -20.80 -6.28 7.38
C LEU A 218 -21.04 -6.56 5.90
N LEU A 219 -20.93 -7.82 5.45
CA LEU A 219 -21.24 -8.24 4.08
C LEU A 219 -22.68 -7.88 3.70
N SER A 220 -23.62 -8.18 4.58
CA SER A 220 -25.03 -7.85 4.41
C SER A 220 -25.25 -6.34 4.31
N TRP A 221 -24.63 -5.56 5.17
CA TRP A 221 -24.79 -4.10 5.22
C TRP A 221 -24.15 -3.40 4.02
N TYR A 222 -22.94 -3.80 3.58
CA TYR A 222 -22.34 -3.27 2.35
C TYR A 222 -23.18 -3.62 1.12
N LYS A 223 -23.68 -4.86 1.01
CA LYS A 223 -24.59 -5.26 -0.08
C LYS A 223 -25.89 -4.46 -0.08
N ALA A 224 -26.47 -4.18 1.09
CA ALA A 224 -27.68 -3.35 1.22
C ALA A 224 -27.46 -1.91 0.75
N LYS A 225 -26.20 -1.42 0.74
CA LYS A 225 -25.79 -0.12 0.17
C LYS A 225 -25.43 -0.19 -1.32
N GLY A 226 -25.65 -1.34 -1.97
CA GLY A 226 -25.38 -1.52 -3.39
C GLY A 226 -23.94 -1.88 -3.76
N MET A 227 -23.08 -2.17 -2.74
CA MET A 227 -21.68 -2.51 -2.99
C MET A 227 -21.50 -3.99 -3.32
N THR A 228 -20.71 -4.26 -4.35
CA THR A 228 -20.25 -5.63 -4.64
C THR A 228 -19.22 -6.05 -3.60
N SER A 229 -19.52 -7.09 -2.81
CA SER A 229 -18.74 -7.42 -1.62
C SER A 229 -18.46 -8.91 -1.53
N VAL A 230 -17.25 -9.26 -1.11
CA VAL A 230 -16.81 -10.63 -0.81
C VAL A 230 -16.30 -10.71 0.62
N ILE A 231 -16.41 -11.91 1.21
CA ILE A 231 -15.87 -12.21 2.54
C ILE A 231 -14.75 -13.23 2.43
N VAL A 232 -13.72 -13.08 3.26
CA VAL A 232 -12.57 -14.00 3.35
C VAL A 232 -12.21 -14.24 4.81
N HIS A 233 -12.28 -15.51 5.26
CA HIS A 233 -11.90 -15.93 6.61
C HIS A 233 -11.39 -17.38 6.65
N SER A 234 -10.83 -17.83 7.80
CA SER A 234 -10.14 -19.14 7.95
C SER A 234 -11.03 -20.35 7.86
N GLU A 235 -12.29 -20.20 8.16
CA GLU A 235 -13.24 -21.31 8.21
C GLU A 235 -13.94 -21.55 6.86
N MET A 236 -13.54 -20.81 5.81
CA MET A 236 -14.04 -21.04 4.45
C MET A 236 -13.47 -22.35 3.89
N ASP A 237 -14.27 -23.07 3.11
CA ASP A 237 -13.73 -24.15 2.33
C ASP A 237 -12.83 -23.64 1.18
N GLN A 238 -12.00 -24.54 0.63
CA GLN A 238 -11.02 -24.14 -0.40
C GLN A 238 -11.66 -23.62 -1.69
N ASN A 239 -12.87 -24.09 -2.05
CA ASN A 239 -13.53 -23.68 -3.27
C ASN A 239 -14.09 -22.27 -3.10
N ASP A 240 -14.79 -22.00 -1.99
CA ASP A 240 -15.34 -20.69 -1.66
C ASP A 240 -14.23 -19.65 -1.52
N LEU A 241 -13.11 -20.02 -0.89
CA LEU A 241 -11.95 -19.15 -0.78
C LEU A 241 -11.35 -18.84 -2.17
N SER A 242 -11.19 -19.85 -3.01
CA SER A 242 -10.66 -19.68 -4.36
C SER A 242 -11.57 -18.78 -5.21
N ASP A 243 -12.89 -18.97 -5.12
CA ASP A 243 -13.88 -18.14 -5.81
C ASP A 243 -13.87 -16.68 -5.32
N ALA A 244 -13.73 -16.48 -4.01
CA ALA A 244 -13.61 -15.13 -3.44
C ALA A 244 -12.33 -14.43 -3.94
N LEU A 245 -11.19 -15.12 -3.92
CA LEU A 245 -9.91 -14.60 -4.41
C LEU A 245 -9.96 -14.28 -5.91
N MET A 246 -10.55 -15.15 -6.74
CA MET A 246 -10.75 -14.87 -8.17
C MET A 246 -11.59 -13.61 -8.41
N LYS A 247 -12.67 -13.41 -7.64
CA LYS A 247 -13.49 -12.18 -7.74
C LYS A 247 -12.69 -10.93 -7.39
N ILE A 248 -11.79 -11.01 -6.43
CA ILE A 248 -10.94 -9.88 -6.04
C ILE A 248 -9.93 -9.59 -7.15
N GLU A 249 -9.23 -10.60 -7.66
CA GLU A 249 -8.22 -10.47 -8.73
C GLU A 249 -8.81 -9.95 -10.04
N HIS A 250 -10.02 -10.40 -10.41
CA HIS A 250 -10.71 -9.96 -11.61
C HIS A 250 -11.54 -8.67 -11.41
N HIS A 251 -11.34 -7.96 -10.29
CA HIS A 251 -12.00 -6.69 -9.97
C HIS A 251 -13.54 -6.75 -9.98
N GLN A 252 -14.10 -7.91 -9.64
CA GLN A 252 -15.55 -8.15 -9.57
C GLN A 252 -16.17 -7.76 -8.22
N CYS A 253 -15.39 -7.19 -7.32
CA CYS A 253 -15.85 -6.68 -6.04
C CYS A 253 -15.21 -5.34 -5.69
N ASP A 254 -15.98 -4.52 -4.98
CA ASP A 254 -15.58 -3.22 -4.45
C ASP A 254 -15.07 -3.33 -3.01
N VAL A 255 -15.60 -4.30 -2.27
CA VAL A 255 -15.33 -4.47 -0.84
C VAL A 255 -14.86 -5.88 -0.55
N VAL A 256 -13.75 -5.99 0.11
CA VAL A 256 -13.20 -7.23 0.66
C VAL A 256 -13.36 -7.19 2.17
N ILE A 257 -14.13 -8.12 2.73
CA ILE A 257 -14.36 -8.19 4.16
C ILE A 257 -13.55 -9.35 4.72
N SER A 258 -12.79 -9.09 5.79
CA SER A 258 -11.92 -10.09 6.40
C SER A 258 -12.06 -10.11 7.92
N VAL A 259 -11.77 -11.26 8.51
CA VAL A 259 -11.67 -11.47 9.96
C VAL A 259 -10.28 -11.96 10.27
N ASN A 260 -9.63 -11.34 11.24
CA ASN A 260 -8.26 -11.63 11.63
C ASN A 260 -7.23 -11.52 10.49
N MET A 261 -6.00 -11.95 10.76
CA MET A 261 -4.87 -11.83 9.85
C MET A 261 -4.78 -12.95 8.78
N LEU A 262 -5.88 -13.56 8.44
CA LEU A 262 -5.92 -14.73 7.55
C LEU A 262 -5.43 -14.49 6.14
N MET A 263 -5.27 -13.26 5.79
CA MET A 263 -4.66 -12.90 4.53
C MET A 263 -3.14 -12.69 4.67
N GLU A 264 -2.47 -13.38 5.59
CA GLU A 264 -1.01 -13.47 5.55
C GLU A 264 -0.58 -13.97 4.18
N GLY A 265 0.18 -13.14 3.45
CA GLY A 265 0.58 -13.42 2.08
C GLY A 265 -0.39 -13.00 0.98
N TYR A 266 -1.64 -12.60 1.28
CA TYR A 266 -2.49 -11.97 0.27
C TYR A 266 -2.16 -10.48 0.16
N ASP A 267 -1.76 -10.06 -1.02
CA ASP A 267 -1.25 -8.73 -1.28
C ASP A 267 -1.92 -8.16 -2.54
N HIS A 268 -2.82 -7.19 -2.36
CA HIS A 268 -3.57 -6.62 -3.45
C HIS A 268 -3.38 -5.09 -3.52
N LYS A 269 -2.70 -4.62 -4.56
CA LYS A 269 -2.29 -3.23 -4.74
C LYS A 269 -3.43 -2.21 -4.77
N TYR A 270 -4.63 -2.62 -5.14
CA TYR A 270 -5.79 -1.71 -5.24
C TYR A 270 -6.60 -1.58 -3.94
N LEU A 271 -6.21 -2.23 -2.86
CA LEU A 271 -6.75 -1.95 -1.53
C LEU A 271 -6.27 -0.54 -1.13
N THR A 272 -7.17 0.43 -1.11
CA THR A 272 -6.84 1.85 -0.86
C THR A 272 -7.57 2.40 0.36
N VAL A 273 -8.76 1.91 0.63
CA VAL A 273 -9.55 2.29 1.81
C VAL A 273 -9.57 1.11 2.78
N LEU A 274 -9.19 1.36 4.04
CA LEU A 274 -9.23 0.39 5.13
C LEU A 274 -10.29 0.82 6.15
N ALA A 275 -11.37 0.06 6.26
CA ALA A 275 -12.42 0.27 7.25
C ALA A 275 -12.24 -0.72 8.41
N ILE A 276 -11.96 -0.22 9.61
CA ILE A 276 -11.68 -1.04 10.79
C ILE A 276 -12.88 -1.00 11.74
N PHE A 277 -13.47 -2.18 12.00
CA PHE A 277 -14.61 -2.36 12.87
C PHE A 277 -14.27 -3.11 14.17
N ARG A 278 -12.98 -3.31 14.44
CA ARG A 278 -12.55 -4.02 15.66
C ARG A 278 -11.54 -3.23 16.46
N PRO A 279 -11.62 -3.27 17.81
CA PRO A 279 -10.54 -2.73 18.63
C PRO A 279 -9.30 -3.64 18.52
N TYR A 280 -8.13 -3.06 18.31
CA TYR A 280 -6.84 -3.73 18.41
C TYR A 280 -6.18 -3.44 19.75
N ARG A 281 -5.52 -4.45 20.31
CA ARG A 281 -4.79 -4.36 21.59
C ARG A 281 -3.28 -4.49 21.40
N SER A 282 -2.84 -4.86 20.22
CA SER A 282 -1.45 -5.03 19.84
C SER A 282 -1.10 -4.08 18.70
N LEU A 283 -0.04 -3.30 18.87
CA LEU A 283 0.49 -2.42 17.83
C LEU A 283 0.92 -3.22 16.60
N ASN A 284 1.46 -4.42 16.81
CA ASN A 284 1.89 -5.30 15.73
C ASN A 284 0.70 -5.73 14.85
N ALA A 285 -0.39 -6.22 15.47
CA ALA A 285 -1.59 -6.61 14.74
C ALA A 285 -2.22 -5.41 14.00
N PHE A 286 -2.24 -4.23 14.63
CA PHE A 286 -2.69 -3.00 13.99
C PHE A 286 -1.80 -2.62 12.79
N ALA A 287 -0.47 -2.61 12.98
CA ALA A 287 0.49 -2.28 11.93
C ALA A 287 0.42 -3.26 10.74
N GLN A 288 0.23 -4.55 10.99
CA GLN A 288 0.07 -5.56 9.93
C GLN A 288 -1.19 -5.33 9.11
N VAL A 289 -2.30 -4.96 9.73
CA VAL A 289 -3.55 -4.65 9.02
C VAL A 289 -3.41 -3.38 8.20
N VAL A 290 -2.83 -2.32 8.77
CA VAL A 290 -2.53 -1.08 8.04
C VAL A 290 -1.57 -1.36 6.88
N GLY A 291 -0.60 -2.23 7.08
CA GLY A 291 0.34 -2.68 6.05
C GLY A 291 -0.31 -3.25 4.78
N ARG A 292 -1.53 -3.82 4.89
CA ARG A 292 -2.27 -4.39 3.75
C ARG A 292 -2.67 -3.36 2.69
N ILE A 293 -2.86 -2.12 3.08
CA ILE A 293 -3.22 -1.05 2.13
C ILE A 293 -2.02 -0.22 1.67
N LEU A 294 -0.81 -0.53 2.16
CA LEU A 294 0.38 0.26 1.85
C LEU A 294 0.98 -0.04 0.47
N ARG A 295 0.70 -1.20 -0.13
CA ARG A 295 1.29 -1.56 -1.42
C ARG A 295 0.97 -0.52 -2.49
N ALA A 296 2.00 0.10 -3.07
CA ALA A 296 1.83 1.09 -4.11
C ALA A 296 1.31 0.46 -5.41
N ILE A 297 0.40 1.15 -6.07
CA ILE A 297 -0.03 0.86 -7.43
C ILE A 297 1.09 1.38 -8.35
N PRO A 298 1.54 0.58 -9.35
CA PRO A 298 2.59 1.01 -10.29
C PRO A 298 2.25 2.32 -11.01
N GLU A 299 3.24 3.14 -11.26
CA GLU A 299 3.04 4.45 -11.95
C GLU A 299 2.37 4.33 -13.34
N SER A 300 2.54 3.20 -14.01
CA SER A 300 1.92 2.94 -15.31
C SER A 300 0.40 2.68 -15.25
N GLU A 301 -0.15 2.46 -14.06
CA GLU A 301 -1.54 2.07 -13.84
C GLU A 301 -2.34 3.14 -13.09
N ILE A 302 -1.70 4.22 -12.63
CA ILE A 302 -2.33 5.28 -11.85
C ILE A 302 -2.61 6.52 -12.71
N THR A 303 -3.65 7.25 -12.33
CA THR A 303 -3.91 8.59 -12.87
C THR A 303 -2.95 9.60 -12.26
N HIS A 304 -2.84 9.61 -10.92
CA HIS A 304 -1.89 10.45 -10.18
C HIS A 304 -1.52 9.80 -8.84
N PHE A 305 -0.23 9.94 -8.43
CA PHE A 305 0.25 9.28 -7.21
C PHE A 305 -0.49 9.74 -5.94
N GLU A 306 -0.73 11.02 -5.82
CA GLU A 306 -1.38 11.65 -4.65
C GLU A 306 -2.85 11.25 -4.51
N ILE A 307 -3.49 10.79 -5.58
CA ILE A 307 -4.86 10.28 -5.60
C ILE A 307 -4.87 8.77 -5.32
N ASP A 308 -4.17 8.01 -6.17
CA ASP A 308 -4.30 6.56 -6.23
C ASP A 308 -3.44 5.84 -5.19
N ASN A 309 -2.31 6.44 -4.82
CA ASN A 309 -1.38 5.92 -3.83
C ASN A 309 -1.47 6.65 -2.47
N ASN A 310 -2.71 6.97 -2.05
CA ASN A 310 -3.02 7.53 -0.75
C ASN A 310 -3.99 6.60 0.00
N GLY A 311 -3.45 5.77 0.89
CA GLY A 311 -4.22 4.83 1.71
C GLY A 311 -4.99 5.56 2.81
N ILE A 312 -6.28 5.25 2.94
CA ILE A 312 -7.17 5.90 3.91
C ILE A 312 -7.61 4.88 4.95
N VAL A 313 -7.28 5.12 6.22
CA VAL A 313 -7.72 4.28 7.35
C VAL A 313 -8.91 4.94 8.02
N ILE A 314 -10.03 4.25 8.08
CA ILE A 314 -11.30 4.75 8.61
C ILE A 314 -11.76 3.87 9.75
N PHE A 315 -12.09 4.47 10.88
CA PHE A 315 -12.68 3.77 12.02
C PHE A 315 -13.54 4.71 12.87
N HIS A 316 -14.39 4.14 13.70
CA HIS A 316 -15.16 4.92 14.67
C HIS A 316 -14.24 5.35 15.82
N GLU A 317 -14.24 6.62 16.19
CA GLU A 317 -13.34 7.20 17.20
C GLU A 317 -13.37 6.44 18.53
N GLU A 318 -14.55 6.03 18.94
CA GLU A 318 -14.80 5.40 20.23
C GLU A 318 -14.40 3.91 20.34
N ILE A 319 -13.88 3.29 19.26
CA ILE A 319 -13.32 1.91 19.37
C ILE A 319 -11.89 1.89 19.92
N GLY A 320 -11.35 3.04 20.31
CA GLY A 320 -10.08 3.14 21.04
C GLY A 320 -8.82 3.02 20.17
N LEU A 321 -8.92 3.12 18.84
CA LEU A 321 -7.77 2.98 17.94
C LEU A 321 -6.91 4.24 17.81
N ASN A 322 -7.36 5.40 18.29
CA ASN A 322 -6.56 6.63 18.24
C ASN A 322 -5.22 6.47 18.97
N VAL A 323 -5.19 5.80 20.13
CA VAL A 323 -3.95 5.53 20.86
C VAL A 323 -3.01 4.63 20.05
N MET A 324 -3.57 3.63 19.34
CA MET A 324 -2.79 2.75 18.48
C MET A 324 -2.22 3.52 17.28
N TRP A 325 -3.02 4.39 16.67
CA TRP A 325 -2.58 5.25 15.57
C TRP A 325 -1.45 6.19 15.99
N GLU A 326 -1.63 6.92 17.11
CA GLU A 326 -0.58 7.80 17.63
C GLU A 326 0.70 7.06 17.97
N THR A 327 0.59 5.84 18.52
CA THR A 327 1.75 5.01 18.83
C THR A 327 2.43 4.54 17.55
N PHE A 328 1.65 4.09 16.56
CA PHE A 328 2.14 3.71 15.24
C PHE A 328 2.84 4.89 14.55
N GLN A 329 2.25 6.07 14.57
CA GLN A 329 2.81 7.31 14.04
C GLN A 329 4.15 7.65 14.73
N LYS A 330 4.19 7.62 16.07
CA LYS A 330 5.42 7.86 16.83
C LYS A 330 6.51 6.85 16.53
N GLU A 331 6.19 5.59 16.33
CA GLU A 331 7.17 4.56 15.97
C GLU A 331 7.76 4.78 14.58
N VAL A 332 6.95 5.23 13.63
CA VAL A 332 7.44 5.59 12.28
C VAL A 332 8.33 6.84 12.32
N GLU A 333 8.01 7.81 13.14
CA GLU A 333 8.83 9.01 13.35
C GLU A 333 10.12 8.73 14.14
N ARG A 334 10.09 7.73 15.03
CA ARG A 334 11.24 7.36 15.88
C ARG A 334 12.45 6.87 15.11
N ALA A 335 12.28 6.33 13.95
CA ALA A 335 13.41 5.97 13.11
C ALA A 335 14.33 7.15 12.81
N ARG A 336 13.89 8.39 13.12
CA ARG A 336 14.73 9.59 13.10
C ARG A 336 15.46 9.91 14.42
N ARG A 337 15.06 9.28 15.54
CA ARG A 337 15.65 9.58 16.87
C ARG A 337 15.80 8.32 17.71
N ALA A 338 17.02 7.90 17.94
CA ALA A 338 17.32 6.77 18.84
C ALA A 338 17.02 7.17 20.30
N SER A 339 15.83 6.87 20.81
CA SER A 339 15.58 6.71 22.25
C SER A 339 14.30 5.91 22.50
N VAL A 340 14.45 4.87 23.29
CA VAL A 340 13.44 3.86 23.62
C VAL A 340 12.51 4.38 24.72
N ARG A 341 11.19 4.20 24.55
CA ARG A 341 10.23 4.13 25.66
C ARG A 341 9.38 2.87 25.48
N GLU A 342 9.31 2.09 26.55
CA GLU A 342 8.55 0.83 26.61
C GLU A 342 7.06 1.13 26.69
N TYR A 343 6.26 0.46 25.84
CA TYR A 343 4.82 0.38 25.97
C TYR A 343 4.42 -1.08 26.13
N THR A 344 3.75 -1.39 27.24
CA THR A 344 3.20 -2.73 27.51
C THR A 344 1.83 -2.87 26.87
N PHE A 345 1.74 -3.59 25.75
CA PHE A 345 0.48 -4.06 25.19
C PHE A 345 0.38 -5.57 25.40
N THR A 346 -0.70 -6.02 26.01
CA THR A 346 -0.98 -7.45 26.13
C THR A 346 -1.78 -7.91 24.93
N ASP A 347 -1.18 -8.77 24.12
CA ASP A 347 -1.87 -9.50 23.06
C ASP A 347 -2.89 -10.45 23.69
N ARG A 348 -4.17 -10.10 23.58
CA ARG A 348 -5.26 -11.00 23.97
C ARG A 348 -6.03 -11.32 22.70
N ASP A 349 -6.07 -12.61 22.37
CA ASP A 349 -6.97 -13.12 21.36
C ASP A 349 -8.41 -12.70 21.65
N TYR A 350 -9.05 -12.18 20.62
CA TYR A 350 -10.44 -11.77 20.70
C TYR A 350 -11.31 -13.01 20.63
N HIS A 351 -11.59 -13.63 21.80
CA HIS A 351 -12.55 -14.72 21.86
C HIS A 351 -13.97 -14.15 21.90
N GLU A 352 -14.83 -14.71 21.06
CA GLU A 352 -16.26 -14.47 21.02
C GLU A 352 -16.87 -14.83 22.39
N ARG A 353 -16.93 -13.87 23.29
CA ARG A 353 -17.82 -13.96 24.45
C ARG A 353 -19.11 -13.26 24.06
N SER A 354 -20.22 -13.94 24.18
CA SER A 354 -21.54 -13.40 23.95
C SER A 354 -21.74 -12.10 24.75
N ASN A 355 -21.52 -10.97 24.09
CA ASN A 355 -21.92 -9.67 24.61
C ASN A 355 -23.40 -9.52 24.28
N THR A 356 -24.25 -9.64 25.26
CA THR A 356 -25.65 -9.24 25.16
C THR A 356 -25.73 -7.72 25.11
N LEU A 357 -25.67 -7.20 23.89
CA LEU A 357 -25.97 -5.81 23.61
C LEU A 357 -27.47 -5.66 23.48
N ALA A 358 -28.04 -4.73 24.27
CA ALA A 358 -29.45 -4.37 24.14
C ALA A 358 -29.68 -3.32 23.01
N GLY A 359 -28.64 -2.66 22.55
CA GLY A 359 -28.62 -1.71 21.43
C GLY A 359 -27.75 -0.50 21.70
N ILE A 360 -27.35 0.17 20.60
CA ILE A 360 -26.72 1.49 20.61
C ILE A 360 -27.46 2.35 19.60
N GLU A 361 -27.80 3.57 19.96
CA GLU A 361 -28.27 4.60 19.05
C GLU A 361 -27.14 5.60 18.78
N SER A 362 -26.89 5.88 17.52
CA SER A 362 -25.98 6.92 17.05
C SER A 362 -26.79 7.98 16.32
N ASP A 363 -26.60 9.23 16.66
CA ASP A 363 -27.22 10.36 15.96
C ASP A 363 -26.16 11.21 15.28
N SER A 364 -26.42 11.53 13.99
CA SER A 364 -25.66 12.49 13.19
C SER A 364 -24.14 12.24 13.19
N ALA A 365 -23.72 11.16 12.51
CA ALA A 365 -22.30 10.86 12.35
C ALA A 365 -21.54 11.96 11.58
N TYR A 366 -20.36 12.27 12.03
CA TYR A 366 -19.45 13.22 11.39
C TYR A 366 -18.02 12.67 11.42
N VAL A 367 -17.17 13.20 10.53
CA VAL A 367 -15.73 12.89 10.55
C VAL A 367 -15.09 13.81 11.58
N SER A 368 -14.57 13.24 12.66
CA SER A 368 -13.98 13.97 13.78
C SER A 368 -12.52 14.32 13.55
N ASP A 369 -11.84 13.57 12.69
CA ASP A 369 -10.42 13.74 12.43
C ASP A 369 -10.07 13.30 11.01
N THR A 370 -9.29 14.11 10.29
CA THR A 370 -8.72 13.83 8.99
C THR A 370 -7.23 14.10 9.07
N ASP A 371 -6.48 13.10 9.54
CA ASP A 371 -5.07 13.27 9.86
C ASP A 371 -4.17 12.69 8.78
N SER A 372 -3.02 13.36 8.56
CA SER A 372 -1.96 12.87 7.69
C SER A 372 -0.90 12.15 8.51
N TYR A 373 -0.38 11.09 7.93
CA TYR A 373 0.65 10.29 8.58
C TYR A 373 2.01 11.00 8.71
N LEU A 374 2.31 11.94 7.84
CA LEU A 374 3.54 12.73 7.86
C LEU A 374 3.21 14.14 8.36
N ASP A 375 3.61 14.47 9.60
CA ASP A 375 3.33 15.75 10.25
C ASP A 375 3.91 16.98 9.52
N ASP A 376 4.95 16.80 8.71
CA ASP A 376 5.62 17.89 7.99
C ASP A 376 4.90 18.36 6.72
N VAL A 377 3.87 17.64 6.29
CA VAL A 377 3.11 17.99 5.08
C VAL A 377 1.64 17.68 5.31
N ASP A 378 0.81 18.70 5.30
CA ASP A 378 -0.64 18.54 5.28
C ASP A 378 -1.09 18.03 3.90
N PHE A 379 -1.04 16.70 3.74
CA PHE A 379 -1.46 16.04 2.50
C PHE A 379 -2.94 16.24 2.21
N ASN A 380 -3.77 16.40 3.25
CA ASN A 380 -5.19 16.65 3.06
C ASN A 380 -5.41 18.04 2.46
N ALA A 381 -4.76 19.07 3.01
CA ALA A 381 -4.83 20.41 2.45
C ALA A 381 -4.25 20.46 1.03
N MET A 382 -3.12 19.82 0.77
CA MET A 382 -2.54 19.71 -0.58
C MET A 382 -3.47 18.95 -1.55
N PHE A 383 -4.08 17.86 -1.11
CA PHE A 383 -5.00 17.06 -1.92
C PHE A 383 -6.26 17.87 -2.26
N GLU A 384 -6.89 18.50 -1.27
CA GLU A 384 -8.08 19.33 -1.48
C GLU A 384 -7.76 20.59 -2.30
N GLN A 385 -6.62 21.20 -2.09
CA GLN A 385 -6.17 22.33 -2.90
C GLN A 385 -5.97 21.92 -4.36
N LYS A 386 -5.24 20.85 -4.62
CA LYS A 386 -5.04 20.32 -5.99
C LYS A 386 -6.34 19.88 -6.64
N ARG A 387 -7.22 19.22 -5.90
CA ARG A 387 -8.55 18.84 -6.36
C ARG A 387 -9.37 20.06 -6.78
N ASN A 388 -9.37 21.10 -5.96
CA ASN A 388 -10.09 22.34 -6.24
C ASN A 388 -9.47 23.10 -7.44
N GLU A 389 -8.14 23.12 -7.56
CA GLU A 389 -7.44 23.71 -8.71
C GLU A 389 -7.77 22.99 -10.02
N ILE A 390 -7.77 21.64 -10.01
CA ILE A 390 -8.13 20.82 -11.15
C ILE A 390 -9.58 21.06 -11.55
N ASN A 391 -10.52 20.97 -10.61
CA ASN A 391 -11.94 21.17 -10.86
C ASN A 391 -12.22 22.57 -11.40
N ASN A 392 -11.64 23.61 -10.80
CA ASN A 392 -11.79 25.00 -11.26
C ASN A 392 -11.22 25.20 -12.68
N SER A 393 -10.06 24.56 -12.98
CA SER A 393 -9.45 24.62 -14.31
C SER A 393 -10.32 23.94 -15.37
N VAL A 394 -10.89 22.79 -15.05
CA VAL A 394 -11.80 22.05 -15.92
C VAL A 394 -13.08 22.82 -16.18
N GLU A 395 -13.72 23.34 -15.15
CA GLU A 395 -14.95 24.15 -15.30
C GLU A 395 -14.71 25.41 -16.14
N GLN A 396 -13.59 26.12 -15.94
CA GLN A 396 -13.22 27.27 -16.77
C GLN A 396 -13.03 26.90 -18.25
N GLN A 397 -12.48 25.74 -18.54
CA GLN A 397 -12.30 25.27 -19.92
C GLN A 397 -13.66 24.90 -20.56
N ILE A 398 -14.54 24.25 -19.80
CA ILE A 398 -15.89 23.92 -20.25
C ILE A 398 -16.72 25.19 -20.50
N GLU A 399 -16.61 26.18 -19.63
CA GLU A 399 -17.30 27.47 -19.78
C GLU A 399 -16.83 28.23 -21.04
N LYS A 400 -15.52 28.17 -21.34
CA LYS A 400 -14.95 28.72 -22.59
C LYS A 400 -15.50 28.01 -23.83
N ILE A 401 -15.64 26.68 -23.78
CA ILE A 401 -16.20 25.90 -24.89
C ILE A 401 -17.69 26.23 -25.08
N LYS A 402 -18.47 26.32 -24.00
CA LYS A 402 -19.88 26.75 -24.06
C LYS A 402 -20.04 28.17 -24.60
N SER A 403 -19.17 29.08 -24.20
CA SER A 403 -19.19 30.47 -24.67
C SER A 403 -18.76 30.65 -26.13
N SER A 404 -18.06 29.66 -26.70
CA SER A 404 -17.67 29.65 -28.13
C SER A 404 -18.79 29.23 -29.08
N GLY A 405 -20.00 28.97 -28.58
CA GLY A 405 -21.19 28.67 -29.38
C GLY A 405 -21.29 27.21 -29.86
N VAL A 406 -20.51 26.31 -29.30
CA VAL A 406 -20.56 24.86 -29.59
C VAL A 406 -21.57 24.21 -28.65
N ASP A 407 -22.70 23.80 -29.19
CA ASP A 407 -23.75 23.08 -28.46
C ASP A 407 -23.42 21.58 -28.48
N LEU A 408 -22.89 21.05 -27.35
CA LEU A 408 -22.52 19.65 -27.21
C LEU A 408 -23.59 18.92 -26.39
N PRO A 409 -23.95 17.66 -26.78
CA PRO A 409 -24.80 16.81 -25.95
C PRO A 409 -24.19 16.60 -24.55
N GLU A 410 -25.04 16.37 -23.55
CA GLU A 410 -24.62 16.23 -22.14
C GLU A 410 -23.62 15.09 -21.93
N ASP A 411 -23.79 13.95 -22.62
CA ASP A 411 -22.86 12.82 -22.60
C ASP A 411 -21.47 13.19 -23.16
N ALA A 412 -21.42 14.03 -24.21
CA ALA A 412 -20.16 14.51 -24.78
C ALA A 412 -19.46 15.53 -23.88
N LEU A 413 -20.22 16.32 -23.13
CA LEU A 413 -19.71 17.25 -22.13
C LEU A 413 -19.10 16.50 -20.93
N GLU A 414 -19.71 15.41 -20.51
CA GLU A 414 -19.20 14.57 -19.42
C GLU A 414 -17.91 13.84 -19.81
N ALA A 415 -17.85 13.26 -21.01
CA ALA A 415 -16.65 12.66 -21.57
C ALA A 415 -15.51 13.69 -21.73
N LEU A 416 -15.86 14.94 -22.10
CA LEU A 416 -14.91 16.04 -22.18
C LEU A 416 -14.39 16.46 -20.79
N ARG A 417 -15.27 16.49 -19.78
CA ARG A 417 -14.89 16.75 -18.38
C ARG A 417 -13.86 15.74 -17.90
N GLN A 418 -14.11 14.45 -18.11
CA GLN A 418 -13.16 13.40 -17.74
C GLN A 418 -11.82 13.57 -18.46
N THR A 419 -11.82 13.77 -19.77
CA THR A 419 -10.59 13.95 -20.55
C THR A 419 -9.80 15.20 -20.12
N LEU A 420 -10.49 16.30 -19.81
CA LEU A 420 -9.87 17.54 -19.34
C LEU A 420 -9.34 17.40 -17.91
N ALA A 421 -10.05 16.68 -17.05
CA ALA A 421 -9.59 16.38 -15.69
C ALA A 421 -8.31 15.53 -15.73
N GLU A 422 -8.25 14.48 -16.54
CA GLU A 422 -7.05 13.66 -16.73
C GLU A 422 -5.86 14.47 -17.24
N LYS A 423 -6.06 15.31 -18.26
CA LYS A 423 -5.02 16.20 -18.77
C LYS A 423 -4.58 17.27 -17.77
N ALA A 424 -5.51 17.81 -16.99
CA ALA A 424 -5.20 18.80 -15.95
C ALA A 424 -4.41 18.18 -14.79
N VAL A 425 -4.73 16.94 -14.41
CA VAL A 425 -3.98 16.16 -13.43
C VAL A 425 -2.56 15.87 -13.92
N GLN A 426 -2.40 15.43 -15.19
CA GLN A 426 -1.07 15.24 -15.79
C GLN A 426 -0.26 16.54 -15.81
N LYS A 427 -0.87 17.66 -16.19
CA LYS A 427 -0.21 18.96 -16.27
C LYS A 427 0.14 19.54 -14.89
N ALA A 428 -0.67 19.30 -13.86
CA ALA A 428 -0.36 19.69 -12.48
C ALA A 428 0.83 18.88 -11.91
N ALA A 429 1.02 17.64 -12.36
CA ALA A 429 2.19 16.82 -12.01
C ALA A 429 3.51 17.35 -12.59
N GLU A 430 3.46 18.15 -13.68
CA GLU A 430 4.64 18.74 -14.34
C GLU A 430 5.15 20.01 -13.63
N ILE A 431 4.35 20.61 -12.73
CA ILE A 431 4.75 21.82 -12.00
C ILE A 431 5.58 21.42 -10.78
N ILE A 432 6.85 21.82 -10.79
CA ILE A 432 7.77 21.57 -9.67
C ILE A 432 7.44 22.56 -8.55
N ASP A 433 6.89 22.04 -7.45
CA ASP A 433 6.69 22.80 -6.23
C ASP A 433 8.04 23.04 -5.55
N PRO A 434 8.42 24.30 -5.24
CA PRO A 434 9.64 24.60 -4.49
C PRO A 434 9.71 23.88 -3.14
N GLU A 435 8.59 23.70 -2.46
CA GLU A 435 8.52 22.94 -1.21
C GLU A 435 8.81 21.45 -1.42
N LEU A 436 8.47 20.90 -2.59
CA LEU A 436 8.79 19.52 -2.93
C LEU A 436 10.30 19.29 -3.02
N ILE A 437 11.05 20.28 -3.51
CA ILE A 437 12.52 20.20 -3.62
C ILE A 437 13.15 20.12 -2.24
N GLU A 438 12.67 20.94 -1.30
CA GLU A 438 13.24 21.02 0.04
C GLU A 438 12.83 19.82 0.89
N LYS A 439 11.56 19.44 0.87
CA LYS A 439 11.01 18.36 1.71
C LYS A 439 11.19 16.96 1.11
N ARG A 440 11.31 16.84 -0.21
CA ARG A 440 11.38 15.54 -0.93
C ARG A 440 12.36 15.57 -2.11
N PRO A 441 13.66 15.70 -1.87
CA PRO A 441 14.66 15.93 -2.92
C PRO A 441 14.73 14.81 -3.98
N HIS A 442 14.49 13.56 -3.59
CA HIS A 442 14.53 12.42 -4.54
C HIS A 442 13.33 12.41 -5.49
N GLN A 443 12.14 12.73 -4.99
CA GLN A 443 10.94 12.83 -5.81
C GLN A 443 11.02 14.02 -6.75
N ALA A 444 11.44 15.16 -6.23
CA ALA A 444 11.70 16.35 -7.04
C ALA A 444 12.68 16.02 -8.18
N ARG A 445 13.76 15.28 -7.89
CA ARG A 445 14.75 14.86 -8.89
C ARG A 445 14.14 13.95 -9.96
N LYS A 446 13.32 12.98 -9.59
CA LYS A 446 12.62 12.08 -10.53
C LYS A 446 11.66 12.86 -11.42
N LEU A 447 10.87 13.76 -10.84
CA LEU A 447 9.94 14.63 -11.56
C LEU A 447 10.68 15.55 -12.53
N MET A 448 11.76 16.20 -12.09
CA MET A 448 12.59 17.05 -12.95
C MET A 448 13.20 16.30 -14.13
N ARG A 449 13.63 15.04 -13.92
CA ARG A 449 14.14 14.20 -15.02
C ARG A 449 13.06 13.85 -16.03
N ASN A 450 11.85 13.56 -15.57
CA ASN A 450 10.71 13.29 -16.45
C ASN A 450 10.32 14.54 -17.24
N ILE A 451 10.24 15.71 -16.60
CA ILE A 451 9.97 16.99 -17.27
C ILE A 451 11.05 17.29 -18.31
N LEU A 452 12.32 17.12 -17.96
CA LEU A 452 13.43 17.32 -18.90
C LEU A 452 13.31 16.40 -20.12
N LYS A 453 12.97 15.11 -19.89
CA LYS A 453 12.76 14.14 -20.97
C LYS A 453 11.59 14.56 -21.87
N THR A 454 10.45 14.89 -21.32
CA THR A 454 9.26 15.32 -22.08
C THR A 454 9.55 16.60 -22.86
N ARG A 455 10.09 17.63 -22.22
CA ARG A 455 10.45 18.88 -22.89
C ARG A 455 11.47 18.69 -24.01
N THR A 456 12.44 17.78 -23.82
CA THR A 456 13.41 17.44 -24.89
C THR A 456 12.70 16.78 -26.08
N GLN A 457 11.75 15.88 -25.82
CA GLN A 457 10.97 15.20 -26.87
C GLN A 457 10.07 16.20 -27.62
N ASP A 458 9.30 16.99 -26.89
CA ASP A 458 8.39 17.99 -27.45
C ASP A 458 9.13 19.06 -28.23
N GLY A 459 10.25 19.55 -27.69
CA GLY A 459 11.10 20.52 -28.39
C GLY A 459 11.70 19.97 -29.70
N VAL A 460 12.10 18.70 -29.70
CA VAL A 460 12.59 18.02 -30.92
C VAL A 460 11.45 17.82 -31.93
N SER A 461 10.26 17.37 -31.47
CA SER A 461 9.11 17.21 -32.38
C SER A 461 8.69 18.53 -33.00
N ASN A 462 8.57 19.60 -32.22
CA ASN A 462 8.25 20.94 -32.74
C ASN A 462 9.31 21.42 -33.75
N LEU A 463 10.58 21.24 -33.44
CA LEU A 463 11.67 21.64 -34.34
C LEU A 463 11.65 20.87 -35.66
N LEU A 464 11.31 19.59 -35.66
CA LEU A 464 11.16 18.78 -36.89
C LEU A 464 9.96 19.25 -37.71
N ILE A 465 8.82 19.49 -37.08
CA ILE A 465 7.58 19.99 -37.70
C ILE A 465 7.82 21.36 -38.34
N ASP A 466 8.42 22.31 -37.60
CA ASP A 466 8.69 23.67 -38.06
C ASP A 466 9.61 23.71 -39.28
N ASN A 467 10.50 22.70 -39.42
CA ASN A 467 11.40 22.58 -40.57
C ASN A 467 10.90 21.62 -41.66
N GLY A 468 9.69 21.07 -41.54
CA GLY A 468 9.09 20.16 -42.49
C GLY A 468 9.80 18.81 -42.62
N ILE A 469 10.52 18.39 -41.59
CA ILE A 469 11.28 17.13 -41.55
C ILE A 469 10.43 16.05 -40.90
N GLY A 470 10.29 14.90 -41.56
CA GLY A 470 9.50 13.79 -41.00
C GLY A 470 10.14 13.18 -39.76
N GLU A 471 9.38 13.07 -38.65
CA GLU A 471 9.90 12.52 -37.38
C GLU A 471 10.43 11.09 -37.53
N LYS A 472 9.74 10.27 -38.29
CA LYS A 472 10.04 8.84 -38.46
C LYS A 472 10.95 8.54 -39.65
N SER A 473 11.30 9.55 -40.44
CA SER A 473 12.32 9.40 -41.50
C SER A 473 13.72 9.40 -40.89
N SER A 474 14.74 9.04 -41.66
CA SER A 474 16.14 8.92 -41.19
C SER A 474 17.12 9.85 -41.92
N GLU A 475 16.62 10.93 -42.51
CA GLU A 475 17.41 11.87 -43.32
C GLU A 475 18.54 12.55 -42.53
N LEU A 476 18.31 12.80 -41.25
CA LEU A 476 19.27 13.44 -40.36
C LEU A 476 20.46 12.53 -40.00
N TYR A 477 20.40 11.25 -40.31
CA TYR A 477 21.53 10.34 -40.06
C TYR A 477 22.82 10.82 -40.71
N SER A 478 22.77 11.23 -41.97
CA SER A 478 23.96 11.70 -42.73
C SER A 478 24.65 12.91 -42.10
N ILE A 479 23.87 13.74 -41.37
CA ILE A 479 24.37 14.96 -40.74
C ILE A 479 24.92 14.66 -39.34
N PHE A 480 24.20 13.85 -38.58
CA PHE A 480 24.46 13.65 -37.13
C PHE A 480 25.34 12.43 -36.81
N ASN A 481 25.62 11.53 -37.76
CA ASN A 481 26.41 10.32 -37.51
C ASN A 481 27.83 10.60 -36.98
N ARG A 482 28.39 11.78 -37.28
CA ARG A 482 29.71 12.23 -36.78
C ARG A 482 29.64 12.86 -35.38
N HIS A 483 28.44 13.22 -34.91
CA HIS A 483 28.24 13.97 -33.69
C HIS A 483 27.60 13.12 -32.59
N VAL A 484 26.90 12.07 -32.94
CA VAL A 484 26.21 11.16 -32.03
C VAL A 484 26.76 9.75 -32.21
N PRO A 485 27.41 9.16 -31.22
CA PRO A 485 27.97 7.82 -31.32
C PRO A 485 26.88 6.75 -31.44
N TYR A 486 27.21 5.67 -32.13
CA TYR A 486 26.38 4.47 -32.29
C TYR A 486 25.02 4.68 -32.98
N LEU A 487 24.86 5.71 -33.81
CA LEU A 487 23.68 5.87 -34.66
C LEU A 487 23.63 4.78 -35.73
N LYS A 488 22.43 4.32 -36.03
CA LYS A 488 22.13 3.40 -37.13
C LYS A 488 21.45 4.17 -38.26
N THR A 489 21.64 3.73 -39.49
CA THR A 489 20.99 4.32 -40.68
C THR A 489 19.47 4.24 -40.63
N THR A 490 18.92 3.37 -39.79
CA THR A 490 17.48 3.18 -39.57
C THR A 490 16.94 3.98 -38.38
N ASP A 491 17.79 4.70 -37.65
CA ASP A 491 17.33 5.48 -36.50
C ASP A 491 16.45 6.66 -36.99
N PRO A 492 15.26 6.88 -36.39
CA PRO A 492 14.36 7.94 -36.81
C PRO A 492 14.89 9.32 -36.38
N ASN A 493 14.50 10.36 -37.09
CA ASN A 493 15.00 11.73 -36.90
C ASN A 493 14.74 12.26 -35.50
N ASP A 494 13.57 11.97 -34.93
CA ASP A 494 13.25 12.31 -33.53
C ASP A 494 14.25 11.68 -32.56
N GLY A 495 14.51 10.39 -32.68
CA GLY A 495 15.50 9.66 -31.89
C GLY A 495 16.93 10.18 -32.03
N ILE A 496 17.33 10.56 -33.23
CA ILE A 496 18.67 11.14 -33.53
C ILE A 496 18.84 12.47 -32.81
N LEU A 497 17.87 13.38 -32.94
CA LEU A 497 17.91 14.70 -32.28
C LEU A 497 17.81 14.63 -30.78
N VAL A 498 16.96 13.78 -30.24
CA VAL A 498 16.87 13.57 -28.76
C VAL A 498 18.22 13.10 -28.21
N ARG A 499 18.89 12.16 -28.89
CA ARG A 499 20.25 11.71 -28.49
C ARG A 499 21.26 12.84 -28.57
N TYR A 500 21.20 13.65 -29.61
CA TYR A 500 22.11 14.79 -29.78
C TYR A 500 21.92 15.83 -28.68
N VAL A 501 20.69 16.23 -28.40
CA VAL A 501 20.37 17.17 -27.31
C VAL A 501 20.85 16.62 -25.96
N ASN A 502 20.57 15.35 -25.67
CA ASN A 502 20.99 14.72 -24.41
C ASN A 502 22.53 14.66 -24.29
N LEU A 503 23.26 14.44 -25.38
CA LEU A 503 24.73 14.53 -25.38
C LEU A 503 25.24 15.94 -25.11
N LYS A 504 24.59 16.96 -25.67
CA LYS A 504 24.94 18.37 -25.39
C LYS A 504 24.66 18.73 -23.93
N LEU A 505 23.50 18.33 -23.40
CA LEU A 505 23.15 18.52 -21.98
C LEU A 505 24.11 17.76 -21.06
N ALA A 506 24.50 16.54 -21.42
CA ALA A 506 25.46 15.77 -20.62
C ALA A 506 26.87 16.40 -20.64
N LYS A 507 27.24 17.03 -21.73
CA LYS A 507 28.51 17.77 -21.81
C LYS A 507 28.50 19.06 -21.00
N ALA A 508 27.35 19.75 -20.93
CA ALA A 508 27.22 21.01 -20.22
C ALA A 508 27.00 20.82 -18.69
N TYR A 509 26.23 19.83 -18.33
CA TYR A 509 25.72 19.64 -16.95
C TYR A 509 26.10 18.30 -16.30
N GLY A 510 26.87 17.45 -16.99
CA GLY A 510 27.16 16.09 -16.57
C GLY A 510 26.04 15.08 -16.89
N PRO A 511 26.26 13.78 -16.66
CA PRO A 511 25.25 12.74 -16.86
C PRO A 511 24.00 13.00 -16.02
N VAL A 512 22.81 12.77 -16.59
CA VAL A 512 21.51 13.11 -15.95
C VAL A 512 21.28 12.43 -14.62
N ASP A 513 21.80 11.23 -14.44
CA ASP A 513 21.74 10.43 -13.20
C ASP A 513 22.57 11.02 -12.07
N LYS A 514 23.59 11.81 -12.38
CA LYS A 514 24.51 12.45 -11.43
C LYS A 514 24.18 13.91 -11.14
N ARG A 515 23.21 14.52 -11.85
CA ARG A 515 22.82 15.92 -11.61
C ARG A 515 22.05 16.04 -10.30
N ASP A 516 22.40 17.04 -9.49
CA ASP A 516 21.60 17.45 -8.33
C ASP A 516 20.33 18.22 -8.76
N ASN A 517 19.47 18.53 -7.81
CA ASN A 517 18.21 19.23 -8.08
C ASN A 517 18.43 20.60 -8.73
N LYS A 518 19.47 21.33 -8.30
CA LYS A 518 19.80 22.66 -8.86
C LYS A 518 20.25 22.55 -10.31
N THR A 519 21.13 21.61 -10.60
CA THR A 519 21.64 21.36 -11.96
C THR A 519 20.56 20.83 -12.91
N LEU A 520 19.61 20.02 -12.38
CA LEU A 520 18.45 19.56 -13.16
C LEU A 520 17.51 20.70 -13.53
N LEU A 521 17.29 21.68 -12.64
CA LEU A 521 16.51 22.86 -12.93
C LEU A 521 17.16 23.76 -13.99
N GLN A 522 18.49 23.82 -14.02
CA GLN A 522 19.24 24.62 -14.99
C GLN A 522 19.39 23.96 -16.35
N SER A 523 19.21 22.63 -16.43
CA SER A 523 19.38 21.85 -17.66
C SER A 523 18.13 21.71 -18.49
#